data_0bc6f00a2d1604ca04f8bffb2a986151
#
_entry.id   0bc6f00a2d1604ca04f8bffb2a986151
#
_cell.length_a   1.000
_cell.length_b   1.000
_cell.length_c   1.000
_cell.angle_alpha   90.00
_cell.angle_beta   90.00
_cell.angle_gamma   90.00
#
_symmetry.space_group_name_H-M   'P 1'
#
loop_
_entity.id
_entity.type
_entity.pdbx_description
1 polymer ?
#
loop_
_entity_poly.entity_id
_entity_poly.type
_entity_poly.pdbx_seq_one_letter_code
_entity_poly.pdbx_strand_id
1 'polypeptide(L)' 'MRNGMKICRKCGKQISIITWRAYRSVLVDPEAVDVVPDPDGEEFVRNDGSKVRGREADIGTIQTEPAYRMHRTTCGRKP' A
#
# COMPACT_ATOMS: atom_id res chain seq x y z
N MET A 1 -4.54 -15.82 -3.37
CA MET A 1 -4.91 -14.43 -3.16
C MET A 1 -5.25 -13.74 -4.45
N ARG A 2 -6.26 -12.93 -4.43
CA ARG A 2 -6.61 -12.15 -5.60
C ARG A 2 -6.46 -10.68 -5.30
N ASN A 3 -5.80 -9.98 -6.20
CA ASN A 3 -5.73 -8.54 -6.17
C ASN A 3 -6.66 -8.02 -7.27
N GLY A 4 -7.60 -7.18 -6.87
CA GLY A 4 -8.53 -6.57 -7.81
C GLY A 4 -8.24 -5.11 -8.00
N MET A 5 -8.76 -4.53 -9.07
CA MET A 5 -8.64 -3.11 -9.35
C MET A 5 -10.01 -2.48 -9.29
N LYS A 6 -10.08 -1.32 -8.67
CA LYS A 6 -11.33 -0.55 -8.57
C LYS A 6 -11.05 0.93 -8.74
N ILE A 7 -12.12 1.68 -8.87
CA ILE A 7 -12.05 3.14 -8.86
C ILE A 7 -12.64 3.62 -7.54
N CYS A 8 -11.90 4.43 -6.82
CA CYS A 8 -12.39 5.00 -5.57
C CYS A 8 -13.49 6.01 -5.86
N ARG A 9 -14.63 5.83 -5.22
CA ARG A 9 -15.77 6.73 -5.44
C ARG A 9 -15.54 8.13 -4.88
N LYS A 10 -14.66 8.25 -3.90
CA LYS A 10 -14.43 9.54 -3.26
C LYS A 10 -13.46 10.42 -4.01
N CYS A 11 -12.38 9.83 -4.51
CA CYS A 11 -11.35 10.63 -5.17
C CYS A 11 -11.21 10.32 -6.66
N GLY A 12 -11.87 9.28 -7.16
CA GLY A 12 -11.80 8.92 -8.57
C GLY A 12 -10.53 8.24 -9.00
N LYS A 13 -9.62 8.00 -8.09
CA LYS A 13 -8.36 7.35 -8.43
C LYS A 13 -8.53 5.84 -8.49
N GLN A 14 -7.67 5.21 -9.28
CA GLN A 14 -7.62 3.77 -9.35
C GLN A 14 -6.99 3.23 -8.07
N ILE A 15 -7.59 2.17 -7.53
CA ILE A 15 -7.10 1.51 -6.32
C ILE A 15 -7.05 0.02 -6.55
N SER A 16 -6.29 -0.65 -5.71
CA SER A 16 -6.18 -2.10 -5.74
C SER A 16 -6.70 -2.67 -4.43
N ILE A 17 -7.17 -3.91 -4.47
CA ILE A 17 -7.65 -4.61 -3.27
C ILE A 17 -6.72 -5.78 -3.03
N ILE A 18 -6.19 -5.86 -1.82
CA ILE A 18 -5.42 -7.03 -1.39
C ILE A 18 -6.26 -7.80 -0.40
N THR A 19 -6.57 -9.04 -0.73
CA THR A 19 -7.35 -9.92 0.13
C THR A 19 -6.40 -10.98 0.71
N TRP A 20 -6.34 -11.06 2.03
CA TRP A 20 -5.39 -11.94 2.71
C TRP A 20 -6.03 -12.97 3.62
N ARG A 21 -7.31 -12.85 3.83
CA ARG A 21 -8.12 -13.86 4.54
C ARG A 21 -9.52 -13.80 3.99
N ALA A 22 -10.33 -14.80 4.32
CA ALA A 22 -11.69 -14.91 3.79
C ALA A 22 -12.52 -13.64 4.00
N TYR A 23 -12.28 -12.92 5.07
CA TYR A 23 -13.05 -11.73 5.41
C TYR A 23 -12.28 -10.44 5.38
N ARG A 24 -11.00 -10.52 5.10
CA ARG A 24 -10.13 -9.37 5.26
C ARG A 24 -9.60 -8.91 3.92
N SER A 25 -9.86 -7.66 3.63
CA SER A 25 -9.28 -7.01 2.47
C SER A 25 -8.89 -5.60 2.84
N VAL A 26 -7.95 -5.04 2.10
CA VAL A 26 -7.50 -3.68 2.33
C VAL A 26 -7.36 -3.00 0.97
N LEU A 27 -7.77 -1.74 0.93
CA LEU A 27 -7.63 -0.93 -0.27
C LEU A 27 -6.28 -0.24 -0.26
N VAL A 28 -5.54 -0.39 -1.34
CA VAL A 28 -4.21 0.18 -1.47
C VAL A 28 -4.09 0.91 -2.78
N ASP A 29 -3.12 1.80 -2.88
CA ASP A 29 -2.77 2.40 -4.15
C ASP A 29 -2.17 1.33 -5.05
N PRO A 30 -2.43 1.38 -6.36
CA PRO A 30 -2.03 0.27 -7.24
C PRO A 30 -0.54 0.15 -7.48
N GLU A 31 0.23 1.17 -7.18
CA GLU A 31 1.67 1.14 -7.40
C GLU A 31 2.40 0.68 -6.15
N ALA A 32 3.22 -0.36 -6.30
CA ALA A 32 4.09 -0.80 -5.22
C ALA A 32 5.25 0.18 -5.07
N VAL A 33 5.70 0.36 -3.84
CA VAL A 33 6.88 1.18 -3.55
C VAL A 33 7.89 0.33 -2.82
N ASP A 34 9.15 0.67 -2.96
CA ASP A 34 10.21 0.02 -2.20
C ASP A 34 10.26 0.63 -0.82
N VAL A 35 10.20 -0.18 0.21
CA VAL A 35 10.10 0.26 1.59
C VAL A 35 11.30 -0.22 2.39
N VAL A 36 11.88 0.68 3.16
CA VAL A 36 12.91 0.38 4.14
C VAL A 36 12.22 0.20 5.48
N PRO A 37 12.37 -0.95 6.14
CA PRO A 37 11.74 -1.15 7.45
C PRO A 37 12.24 -0.11 8.46
N ASP A 38 11.29 0.50 9.18
CA ASP A 38 11.58 1.55 10.13
C ASP A 38 10.43 1.60 11.14
N PRO A 39 10.68 1.34 12.43
CA PRO A 39 9.61 1.30 13.42
C PRO A 39 8.91 2.65 13.61
N ASP A 40 9.55 3.74 13.21
CA ASP A 40 8.96 5.08 13.29
C ASP A 40 8.32 5.51 11.97
N GLY A 41 8.27 4.62 11.00
CA GLY A 41 7.76 4.94 9.68
C GLY A 41 6.25 4.79 9.54
N GLU A 42 5.79 4.95 8.31
CA GLU A 42 4.40 4.74 7.96
C GLU A 42 4.07 3.26 7.87
N GLU A 43 2.79 2.97 7.88
CA GLU A 43 2.32 1.61 7.69
C GLU A 43 2.07 1.35 6.21
N PHE A 44 2.65 0.26 5.72
CA PHE A 44 2.46 -0.19 4.34
C PHE A 44 1.89 -1.61 4.38
N VAL A 45 1.35 -2.05 3.26
CA VAL A 45 0.74 -3.38 3.14
C VAL A 45 1.54 -4.17 2.11
N ARG A 46 2.00 -5.35 2.54
CA ARG A 46 2.68 -6.27 1.63
C ARG A 46 1.67 -6.96 0.72
N ASN A 47 2.17 -7.57 -0.33
CA ASN A 47 1.33 -8.25 -1.31
C ASN A 47 0.50 -9.40 -0.71
N ASP A 48 0.93 -9.96 0.39
CA ASP A 48 0.20 -11.03 1.08
C ASP A 48 -0.81 -10.50 2.09
N GLY A 49 -0.93 -9.19 2.23
CA GLY A 49 -1.85 -8.56 3.17
C GLY A 49 -1.25 -8.22 4.52
N SER A 50 -0.05 -8.68 4.80
CA SER A 50 0.60 -8.34 6.06
C SER A 50 1.06 -6.88 6.03
N LYS A 51 1.27 -6.32 7.22
CA LYS A 51 1.65 -4.92 7.34
C LYS A 51 3.10 -4.79 7.74
N VAL A 52 3.72 -3.72 7.27
CA VAL A 52 5.10 -3.39 7.61
C VAL A 52 5.18 -1.89 7.86
N ARG A 53 5.92 -1.51 8.88
CA ARG A 53 6.23 -0.10 9.11
C ARG A 53 7.56 0.22 8.48
N GLY A 54 7.60 1.33 7.78
CA GLY A 54 8.80 1.72 7.10
C GLY A 54 8.63 3.05 6.41
N ARG A 55 9.55 3.32 5.52
CA ARG A 55 9.52 4.53 4.72
C ARG A 55 9.94 4.19 3.31
N GLU A 56 9.50 5.02 2.40
CA GLU A 56 9.86 4.85 1.00
C GLU A 56 11.37 4.99 0.86
N ALA A 57 11.97 4.06 0.14
CA ALA A 57 13.42 4.03 -0.03
C ALA A 57 13.89 5.11 -0.99
N ASP A 58 15.06 5.66 -0.69
CA ASP A 58 15.73 6.57 -1.61
C ASP A 58 16.46 5.79 -2.69
N ILE A 59 16.81 6.48 -3.75
CA ILE A 59 17.61 5.91 -4.83
C ILE A 59 18.94 5.43 -4.26
N GLY A 60 19.30 4.20 -4.58
CA GLY A 60 20.55 3.60 -4.10
C GLY A 60 20.43 2.79 -2.84
N THR A 61 19.25 2.74 -2.22
CA THR A 61 19.01 1.88 -1.07
C THR A 61 18.92 0.43 -1.53
N ILE A 62 19.67 -0.46 -0.88
CA ILE A 62 19.78 -1.85 -1.35
C ILE A 62 18.83 -2.79 -0.67
N GLN A 63 18.57 -2.60 0.62
CA GLN A 63 17.72 -3.52 1.37
C GLN A 63 16.33 -2.95 1.51
N THR A 64 15.49 -3.26 0.53
CA THR A 64 14.12 -2.81 0.51
C THR A 64 13.21 -3.99 0.23
N GLU A 65 11.94 -3.83 0.54
CA GLU A 65 10.92 -4.79 0.15
C GLU A 65 9.76 -4.04 -0.50
N PRO A 66 9.09 -4.66 -1.47
CA PRO A 66 7.94 -4.02 -2.09
C PRO A 66 6.74 -4.06 -1.16
N ALA A 67 6.03 -2.95 -1.11
CA ALA A 67 4.80 -2.87 -0.34
C ALA A 67 3.92 -1.79 -0.96
N TYR A 68 2.69 -1.68 -0.46
CA TYR A 68 1.71 -0.76 -1.02
C TYR A 68 1.29 0.23 0.05
N ARG A 69 1.05 1.45 -0.37
CA ARG A 69 0.52 2.48 0.51
C ARG A 69 -0.98 2.26 0.66
N MET A 70 -1.49 2.31 1.88
CA MET A 70 -2.93 2.18 2.10
C MET A 70 -3.65 3.35 1.46
N HIS A 71 -4.68 3.05 0.68
CA HIS A 71 -5.39 4.10 -0.06
C HIS A 71 -6.02 5.14 0.87
N ARG A 72 -6.48 4.73 2.05
CA ARG A 72 -7.10 5.67 2.99
C ARG A 72 -6.18 6.83 3.38
N THR A 73 -4.87 6.64 3.27
CA THR A 73 -3.91 7.70 3.59
C THR A 73 -3.76 8.71 2.47
N THR A 74 -4.15 8.34 1.26
CA THR A 74 -4.06 9.20 0.08
C THR A 74 -5.43 9.59 -0.47
N CYS A 75 -6.48 8.91 -0.02
CA CYS A 75 -7.84 9.14 -0.49
C CYS A 75 -8.35 10.51 -0.06
N GLY A 76 -9.00 11.20 -0.99
CA GLY A 76 -9.63 12.47 -0.68
C GLY A 76 -8.66 13.62 -0.48
N ARG A 77 -7.38 13.40 -0.67
CA ARG A 77 -6.41 14.48 -0.60
C ARG A 77 -6.52 15.33 -1.84
N LYS A 78 -6.88 16.55 -1.62
CA LYS A 78 -6.95 17.51 -2.70
C LYS A 78 -5.74 18.41 -2.63
N PRO A 79 -5.23 18.79 -3.79
CA PRO A 79 -4.14 19.76 -3.81
C PRO A 79 -4.60 21.11 -3.26
#